data_333b4712a76975e15d264d340d16e797
#
_entry.id   333b4712a76975e15d264d340d16e797
#
_cell.length_a   1.000
_cell.length_b   1.000
_cell.length_c   1.000
_cell.angle_alpha   90.00
_cell.angle_beta   90.00
_cell.angle_gamma   90.00
#
_symmetry.space_group_name_H-M   'P 1'
#
loop_
_entity.id
_entity.type
_entity.pdbx_description
1 polymer ?
#
loop_
_entity_poly.entity_id
_entity_poly.type
_entity_poly.pdbx_seq_one_letter_code
_entity_poly.pdbx_strand_id
1 'polypeptide(L)'
;MSFIKVKNYWAKYIRKIYRTLRKYRSDKKHSFRKWLANGIGSKTLWQISNRSNVASGFSIGFAIAMLPPLPIQTFLAIILAVKYRANIPAAALAVWISNPATAVPLFIFQCQIGKWLLVKIGVEYQSDFEFDLHSVSCATLGILVTAIIGALLSYLIVYNLWSLLKSIDKSKPQ
;
A
#
# COMPACT_ATOMS: atom_id res chain seq x y z
N MET A 1 -33.74 -48.90 5.35
CA MET A 1 -32.40 -48.75 4.81
C MET A 1 -32.37 -47.34 4.16
N SER A 2 -31.81 -46.25 4.61
CA SER A 2 -30.80 -46.08 5.59
C SER A 2 -30.36 -44.61 5.61
N PHE A 3 -30.99 -43.80 6.44
CA PHE A 3 -30.57 -42.42 6.74
C PHE A 3 -29.08 -42.38 7.16
N ILE A 4 -28.61 -43.45 7.79
CA ILE A 4 -27.21 -43.56 8.26
C ILE A 4 -26.20 -43.65 7.06
N LYS A 5 -26.54 -44.35 5.97
CA LYS A 5 -25.68 -44.45 4.79
C LYS A 5 -25.53 -43.09 4.06
N VAL A 6 -26.62 -42.33 3.95
CA VAL A 6 -26.61 -41.02 3.34
C VAL A 6 -25.77 -40.02 4.16
N LYS A 7 -25.94 -40.00 5.48
CA LYS A 7 -25.17 -39.16 6.40
C LYS A 7 -23.66 -39.44 6.34
N ASN A 8 -23.27 -40.70 6.23
CA ASN A 8 -21.86 -41.09 6.11
C ASN A 8 -21.27 -40.73 4.73
N TYR A 9 -22.07 -40.76 3.66
CA TYR A 9 -21.65 -40.37 2.34
C TYR A 9 -21.36 -38.86 2.27
N TRP A 10 -22.28 -38.04 2.78
CA TRP A 10 -22.13 -36.60 2.85
C TRP A 10 -20.95 -36.19 3.77
N ALA A 11 -20.78 -36.84 4.89
CA ALA A 11 -19.66 -36.60 5.79
C ALA A 11 -18.29 -36.93 5.16
N LYS A 12 -18.23 -37.95 4.29
CA LYS A 12 -17.04 -38.33 3.55
C LYS A 12 -16.74 -37.30 2.44
N TYR A 13 -17.79 -36.82 1.76
CA TYR A 13 -17.68 -35.83 0.69
C TYR A 13 -17.21 -34.46 1.24
N ILE A 14 -17.83 -33.99 2.32
CA ILE A 14 -17.48 -32.75 3.01
C ILE A 14 -16.03 -32.82 3.53
N ARG A 15 -15.61 -33.94 4.11
CA ARG A 15 -14.23 -34.14 4.56
C ARG A 15 -13.23 -34.10 3.39
N LYS A 16 -13.58 -34.65 2.23
CA LYS A 16 -12.73 -34.59 1.04
C LYS A 16 -12.59 -33.16 0.55
N ILE A 17 -13.68 -32.40 0.42
CA ILE A 17 -13.68 -30.99 0.04
C ILE A 17 -12.83 -30.17 1.02
N TYR A 18 -13.05 -30.35 2.33
CA TYR A 18 -12.30 -29.64 3.35
C TYR A 18 -10.78 -29.91 3.30
N ARG A 19 -10.39 -31.17 3.07
CA ARG A 19 -8.98 -31.54 2.91
C ARG A 19 -8.36 -30.90 1.66
N THR A 20 -9.09 -30.89 0.54
CA THR A 20 -8.62 -30.26 -0.71
C THR A 20 -8.48 -28.75 -0.54
N LEU A 21 -9.45 -28.07 0.06
CA LEU A 21 -9.38 -26.63 0.35
C LEU A 21 -8.26 -26.29 1.34
N ARG A 22 -8.05 -27.12 2.36
CA ARG A 22 -6.97 -26.95 3.33
C ARG A 22 -5.60 -27.09 2.67
N LYS A 23 -5.43 -28.08 1.79
CA LYS A 23 -4.19 -28.30 1.03
C LYS A 23 -3.92 -27.10 0.11
N TYR A 24 -4.91 -26.68 -0.69
CA TYR A 24 -4.81 -25.53 -1.59
C TYR A 24 -4.46 -24.23 -0.83
N ARG A 25 -5.08 -24.00 0.33
CA ARG A 25 -4.79 -22.83 1.18
C ARG A 25 -3.39 -22.92 1.80
N SER A 26 -2.93 -24.12 2.18
CA SER A 26 -1.59 -24.36 2.70
C SER A 26 -0.52 -24.10 1.65
N ASP A 27 -0.71 -24.61 0.43
CA ASP A 27 0.25 -24.46 -0.67
C ASP A 27 0.38 -23.00 -1.10
N LYS A 28 -0.73 -22.26 -1.22
CA LYS A 28 -0.70 -20.81 -1.49
C LYS A 28 0.00 -20.02 -0.39
N LYS A 29 -0.29 -20.32 0.87
CA LYS A 29 0.35 -19.64 2.02
C LYS A 29 1.84 -19.92 2.06
N HIS A 30 2.27 -21.16 1.79
CA HIS A 30 3.68 -21.53 1.74
C HIS A 30 4.39 -20.84 0.57
N SER A 31 3.78 -20.80 -0.60
CA SER A 31 4.30 -20.12 -1.79
C SER A 31 4.45 -18.61 -1.57
N PHE A 32 3.44 -17.96 -0.98
CA PHE A 32 3.50 -16.54 -0.65
C PHE A 32 4.59 -16.22 0.37
N ARG A 33 4.70 -17.02 1.43
CA ARG A 33 5.76 -16.83 2.45
C ARG A 33 7.15 -17.00 1.84
N LYS A 34 7.36 -18.00 0.99
CA LYS A 34 8.63 -18.24 0.29
C LYS A 34 8.95 -17.10 -0.67
N TRP A 35 7.98 -16.62 -1.44
CA TRP A 35 8.13 -15.47 -2.32
C TRP A 35 8.52 -14.21 -1.55
N LEU A 36 7.83 -13.92 -0.45
CA LEU A 36 8.12 -12.75 0.39
C LEU A 36 9.51 -12.85 1.06
N ALA A 37 9.84 -14.03 1.60
CA ALA A 37 11.15 -14.26 2.20
C ALA A 37 12.28 -14.12 1.19
N ASN A 38 12.13 -14.64 -0.02
CA ASN A 38 13.11 -14.48 -1.10
C ASN A 38 13.24 -13.01 -1.54
N GLY A 39 12.12 -12.27 -1.60
CA GLY A 39 12.13 -10.83 -1.90
C GLY A 39 12.86 -10.03 -0.82
N ILE A 40 12.51 -10.22 0.45
CA ILE A 40 13.16 -9.55 1.58
C ILE A 40 14.64 -9.95 1.67
N GLY A 41 15.01 -11.20 1.37
CA GLY A 41 16.38 -11.67 1.35
C GLY A 41 17.22 -11.17 0.16
N SER A 42 16.60 -10.54 -0.81
CA SER A 42 17.30 -10.03 -2.00
C SER A 42 18.11 -8.77 -1.69
N LYS A 43 19.43 -8.87 -1.74
CA LYS A 43 20.33 -7.72 -1.54
C LYS A 43 20.01 -6.53 -2.46
N THR A 44 19.57 -6.80 -3.68
CA THR A 44 19.25 -5.77 -4.68
C THR A 44 18.12 -4.83 -4.25
N LEU A 45 17.13 -5.33 -3.49
CA LEU A 45 16.00 -4.51 -3.01
C LEU A 45 16.36 -3.66 -1.79
N TRP A 46 17.49 -3.96 -1.14
CA TRP A 46 18.03 -3.19 0.00
C TRP A 46 19.09 -2.18 -0.43
N GLN A 47 19.70 -2.37 -1.61
CA GLN A 47 20.74 -1.48 -2.09
C GLN A 47 20.18 -0.18 -2.64
N ILE A 48 20.79 0.93 -2.23
CA ILE A 48 20.45 2.29 -2.66
C ILE A 48 21.25 2.66 -3.93
N SER A 49 21.54 1.70 -4.78
CA SER A 49 22.41 1.92 -5.95
C SER A 49 21.67 2.44 -7.20
N ASN A 50 20.41 2.11 -7.33
CA ASN A 50 19.60 2.48 -8.50
C ASN A 50 18.55 3.54 -8.13
N ARG A 51 18.68 4.74 -8.73
CA ARG A 51 17.77 5.87 -8.52
C ARG A 51 16.30 5.53 -8.77
N SER A 52 16.03 4.76 -9.83
CA SER A 52 14.66 4.37 -10.18
C SER A 52 14.05 3.47 -9.10
N ASN A 53 14.80 2.50 -8.57
CA ASN A 53 14.32 1.60 -7.54
C ASN A 53 14.03 2.35 -6.23
N VAL A 54 14.86 3.32 -5.87
CA VAL A 54 14.66 4.16 -4.67
C VAL A 54 13.44 5.05 -4.85
N ALA A 55 13.31 5.72 -5.98
CA ALA A 55 12.16 6.57 -6.29
C ALA A 55 10.85 5.76 -6.32
N SER A 56 10.86 4.57 -6.94
CA SER A 56 9.70 3.67 -6.93
C SER A 56 9.35 3.19 -5.53
N GLY A 57 10.35 2.82 -4.72
CA GLY A 57 10.12 2.42 -3.33
C GLY A 57 9.48 3.54 -2.53
N PHE A 58 10.04 4.75 -2.61
CA PHE A 58 9.50 5.91 -1.91
C PHE A 58 8.09 6.27 -2.37
N SER A 59 7.82 6.24 -3.66
CA SER A 59 6.49 6.48 -4.24
C SER A 59 5.44 5.48 -3.75
N ILE A 60 5.78 4.20 -3.70
CA ILE A 60 4.90 3.15 -3.15
C ILE A 60 4.62 3.42 -1.67
N GLY A 61 5.65 3.68 -0.87
CA GLY A 61 5.48 3.98 0.55
C GLY A 61 4.65 5.24 0.77
N PHE A 62 4.85 6.28 -0.03
CA PHE A 62 4.07 7.51 0.01
C PHE A 62 2.59 7.26 -0.30
N ALA A 63 2.28 6.51 -1.35
CA ALA A 63 0.90 6.14 -1.68
C ALA A 63 0.20 5.42 -0.51
N ILE A 64 0.91 4.51 0.15
CA ILE A 64 0.39 3.79 1.32
C ILE A 64 0.26 4.72 2.54
N ALA A 65 1.17 5.68 2.71
CA ALA A 65 1.09 6.68 3.77
C ALA A 65 -0.17 7.57 3.66
N MET A 66 -0.69 7.78 2.45
CA MET A 66 -1.92 8.55 2.23
C MET A 66 -3.19 7.82 2.68
N LEU A 67 -3.14 6.51 2.88
CA LEU A 67 -4.27 5.76 3.45
C LEU A 67 -4.47 6.11 4.93
N PRO A 68 -5.68 5.89 5.48
CA PRO A 68 -5.89 6.05 6.92
C PRO A 68 -4.85 5.27 7.73
N PRO A 69 -4.39 5.80 8.88
CA PRO A 69 -3.30 5.19 9.64
C PRO A 69 -3.68 3.81 10.18
N LEU A 70 -3.23 2.79 9.50
CA LEU A 70 -3.42 1.39 9.86
C LEU A 70 -2.08 0.80 10.34
N PRO A 71 -2.08 -0.04 11.39
CA PRO A 71 -0.85 -0.64 11.91
C PRO A 71 -0.13 -1.55 10.91
N ILE A 72 -0.80 -1.92 9.82
CA ILE A 72 -0.26 -2.79 8.77
C ILE A 72 0.34 -2.02 7.58
N GLN A 73 0.34 -0.67 7.57
CA GLN A 73 0.80 0.13 6.43
C GLN A 73 2.24 -0.18 6.03
N THR A 74 3.16 -0.23 6.98
CA THR A 74 4.56 -0.57 6.71
C THR A 74 4.70 -1.95 6.09
N PHE A 75 3.95 -2.93 6.59
CA PHE A 75 3.96 -4.28 6.04
C PHE A 75 3.41 -4.32 4.60
N LEU A 76 2.34 -3.57 4.33
CA LEU A 76 1.77 -3.44 2.99
C LEU A 76 2.75 -2.78 2.02
N ALA A 77 3.44 -1.72 2.45
CA ALA A 77 4.46 -1.05 1.66
C ALA A 77 5.63 -1.98 1.31
N ILE A 78 6.09 -2.80 2.27
CA ILE A 78 7.13 -3.80 2.04
C ILE A 78 6.68 -4.85 1.02
N ILE A 79 5.45 -5.39 1.16
CA ILE A 79 4.90 -6.37 0.21
C ILE A 79 4.86 -5.79 -1.22
N LEU A 80 4.37 -4.55 -1.36
CA LEU A 80 4.31 -3.89 -2.66
C LEU A 80 5.71 -3.57 -3.21
N ALA A 81 6.65 -3.14 -2.36
CA ALA A 81 8.03 -2.92 -2.76
C ALA A 81 8.67 -4.22 -3.29
N VAL A 82 8.47 -5.34 -2.63
CA VAL A 82 8.93 -6.67 -3.11
C VAL A 82 8.25 -7.03 -4.43
N LYS A 83 6.93 -6.82 -4.53
CA LYS A 83 6.15 -7.14 -5.74
C LYS A 83 6.63 -6.36 -6.96
N TYR A 84 6.90 -5.07 -6.81
CA TYR A 84 7.32 -4.18 -7.89
C TYR A 84 8.84 -4.06 -8.01
N ARG A 85 9.61 -4.87 -7.26
CA ARG A 85 11.07 -4.85 -7.21
C ARG A 85 11.66 -3.48 -6.90
N ALA A 86 10.97 -2.73 -6.05
CA ALA A 86 11.35 -1.41 -5.58
C ALA A 86 12.18 -1.50 -4.29
N ASN A 87 12.83 -0.40 -3.92
CA ASN A 87 13.67 -0.34 -2.72
C ASN A 87 12.83 -0.44 -1.44
N ILE A 88 13.08 -1.47 -0.62
CA ILE A 88 12.34 -1.74 0.61
C ILE A 88 12.56 -0.65 1.67
N PRO A 89 13.79 -0.25 2.01
CA PRO A 89 14.05 0.84 2.94
C PRO A 89 13.35 2.14 2.57
N ALA A 90 13.40 2.52 1.29
CA ALA A 90 12.75 3.74 0.82
C ALA A 90 11.22 3.67 0.99
N ALA A 91 10.62 2.52 0.70
CA ALA A 91 9.18 2.32 0.90
C ALA A 91 8.79 2.38 2.39
N ALA A 92 9.55 1.72 3.25
CA ALA A 92 9.29 1.73 4.69
C ALA A 92 9.44 3.13 5.30
N LEU A 93 10.48 3.89 4.91
CA LEU A 93 10.70 5.27 5.37
C LEU A 93 9.58 6.22 4.92
N ALA A 94 9.11 6.09 3.68
CA ALA A 94 8.07 6.95 3.15
C ALA A 94 6.73 6.79 3.90
N VAL A 95 6.43 5.60 4.45
CA VAL A 95 5.22 5.39 5.27
C VAL A 95 5.23 6.27 6.53
N TRP A 96 6.40 6.61 7.07
CA TRP A 96 6.52 7.44 8.28
C TRP A 96 6.09 8.89 8.07
N ILE A 97 5.82 9.33 6.84
CA ILE A 97 5.20 10.62 6.54
C ILE A 97 3.81 10.71 7.20
N SER A 98 3.08 9.58 7.25
CA SER A 98 1.84 9.45 7.99
C SER A 98 2.10 8.84 9.37
N ASN A 99 2.54 9.65 10.31
CA ASN A 99 2.71 9.28 11.71
C ASN A 99 1.55 9.85 12.55
N PRO A 100 1.38 9.47 13.83
CA PRO A 100 0.28 9.96 14.67
C PRO A 100 0.18 11.49 14.75
N ALA A 101 1.28 12.21 14.65
CA ALA A 101 1.27 13.68 14.69
C ALA A 101 0.81 14.31 13.37
N THR A 102 1.15 13.70 12.24
CA THR A 102 0.82 14.20 10.90
C THR A 102 -0.48 13.62 10.34
N ALA A 103 -0.97 12.51 10.88
CA ALA A 103 -2.14 11.81 10.37
C ALA A 103 -3.41 12.69 10.39
N VAL A 104 -3.64 13.43 11.48
CA VAL A 104 -4.83 14.29 11.63
C VAL A 104 -4.80 15.45 10.63
N PRO A 105 -3.75 16.30 10.58
CA PRO A 105 -3.70 17.39 9.60
C PRO A 105 -3.71 16.89 8.16
N LEU A 106 -3.08 15.75 7.87
CA LEU A 106 -3.10 15.13 6.56
C LEU A 106 -4.51 14.71 6.16
N PHE A 107 -5.26 14.09 7.07
CA PHE A 107 -6.63 13.67 6.81
C PHE A 107 -7.56 14.86 6.57
N ILE A 108 -7.43 15.94 7.35
CA ILE A 108 -8.19 17.18 7.13
C ILE A 108 -7.90 17.75 5.74
N PHE A 109 -6.63 17.81 5.36
CA PHE A 109 -6.22 18.28 4.03
C PHE A 109 -6.83 17.41 2.90
N GLN A 110 -6.83 16.09 3.07
CA GLN A 110 -7.45 15.16 2.12
C GLN A 110 -8.96 15.39 1.99
N CYS A 111 -9.65 15.57 3.12
CA CYS A 111 -11.09 15.89 3.11
C CYS A 111 -11.38 17.22 2.39
N GLN A 112 -10.53 18.23 2.57
CA GLN A 112 -10.69 19.52 1.87
C GLN A 112 -10.52 19.37 0.35
N ILE A 113 -9.54 18.59 -0.10
CA ILE A 113 -9.36 18.29 -1.53
C ILE A 113 -10.58 17.56 -2.09
N GLY A 114 -11.05 16.52 -1.39
CA GLY A 114 -12.24 15.78 -1.81
C GLY A 114 -13.49 16.66 -1.88
N LYS A 115 -13.69 17.52 -0.87
CA LYS A 115 -14.78 18.51 -0.87
C LYS A 115 -14.69 19.45 -2.07
N TRP A 116 -13.53 20.02 -2.30
CA TRP A 116 -13.29 20.92 -3.44
C TRP A 116 -13.62 20.25 -4.78
N LEU A 117 -13.22 18.99 -4.94
CA LEU A 117 -13.52 18.22 -6.15
C LEU A 117 -15.02 17.95 -6.32
N LEU A 118 -15.73 17.54 -5.26
CA LEU A 118 -17.16 17.28 -5.32
C LEU A 118 -17.96 18.53 -5.68
N VAL A 119 -17.62 19.68 -5.09
CA VAL A 119 -18.27 20.95 -5.42
C VAL A 119 -18.03 21.32 -6.89
N LYS A 120 -16.83 21.06 -7.43
CA LYS A 120 -16.51 21.31 -8.84
C LYS A 120 -17.33 20.48 -9.82
N ILE A 121 -17.74 19.28 -9.46
CA ILE A 121 -18.61 18.40 -10.29
C ILE A 121 -20.09 18.60 -10.02
N GLY A 122 -20.46 19.65 -9.27
CA GLY A 122 -21.86 20.04 -9.05
C GLY A 122 -22.58 19.28 -7.94
N VAL A 123 -21.86 18.59 -7.07
CA VAL A 123 -22.44 17.98 -5.85
C VAL A 123 -22.55 19.06 -4.78
N GLU A 124 -23.75 19.45 -4.40
CA GLU A 124 -23.98 20.37 -3.29
C GLU A 124 -23.50 19.73 -1.98
N TYR A 125 -22.59 20.41 -1.31
CA TYR A 125 -22.07 19.99 -0.02
C TYR A 125 -22.82 20.71 1.10
N GLN A 126 -23.71 19.99 1.77
CA GLN A 126 -24.32 20.47 2.99
C GLN A 126 -23.32 20.36 4.13
N SER A 127 -23.09 21.46 4.83
CA SER A 127 -21.94 21.66 5.73
C SER A 127 -22.08 21.05 7.13
N ASP A 128 -23.09 20.23 7.37
CA ASP A 128 -23.30 19.63 8.68
C ASP A 128 -22.29 18.50 8.90
N PHE A 129 -21.56 18.62 10.03
CA PHE A 129 -20.53 17.67 10.49
C PHE A 129 -21.15 16.34 10.97
N GLU A 130 -22.20 15.89 10.31
CA GLU A 130 -22.71 14.55 10.55
C GLU A 130 -21.90 13.53 9.71
N PHE A 131 -21.66 12.37 10.32
CA PHE A 131 -21.02 11.22 9.68
C PHE A 131 -21.98 10.68 8.60
N ASP A 132 -22.13 11.44 7.53
CA ASP A 132 -23.00 11.12 6.41
C ASP A 132 -22.18 10.55 5.24
N LEU A 133 -22.85 9.89 4.33
CA LEU A 133 -22.29 9.31 3.09
C LEU A 133 -21.46 10.34 2.30
N HIS A 134 -21.82 11.62 2.33
CA HIS A 134 -21.08 12.72 1.73
C HIS A 134 -19.69 12.93 2.35
N SER A 135 -19.58 12.87 3.68
CA SER A 135 -18.28 13.00 4.38
C SER A 135 -17.34 11.86 4.03
N VAL A 136 -17.86 10.63 3.92
CA VAL A 136 -17.10 9.45 3.49
C VAL A 136 -16.64 9.59 2.03
N SER A 137 -17.50 10.12 1.16
CA SER A 137 -17.15 10.33 -0.26
C SER A 137 -16.07 11.40 -0.42
N CYS A 138 -16.15 12.52 0.32
CA CYS A 138 -15.10 13.54 0.35
C CYS A 138 -13.75 12.95 0.78
N ALA A 139 -13.73 12.23 1.90
CA ALA A 139 -12.50 11.61 2.41
C ALA A 139 -11.93 10.61 1.42
N THR A 140 -12.76 9.74 0.85
CA THR A 140 -12.32 8.71 -0.09
C THR A 140 -11.71 9.32 -1.36
N LEU A 141 -12.37 10.30 -1.97
CA LEU A 141 -11.85 10.99 -3.15
C LEU A 141 -10.57 11.74 -2.84
N GLY A 142 -10.52 12.46 -1.72
CA GLY A 142 -9.33 13.16 -1.30
C GLY A 142 -8.13 12.24 -1.07
N ILE A 143 -8.34 11.10 -0.42
CA ILE A 143 -7.31 10.07 -0.21
C ILE A 143 -6.81 9.52 -1.55
N LEU A 144 -7.71 9.15 -2.46
CA LEU A 144 -7.33 8.60 -3.77
C LEU A 144 -6.51 9.60 -4.59
N VAL A 145 -6.97 10.84 -4.67
CA VAL A 145 -6.29 11.88 -5.45
C VAL A 145 -4.93 12.22 -4.85
N THR A 146 -4.84 12.40 -3.54
CA THR A 146 -3.57 12.69 -2.86
C THR A 146 -2.61 11.52 -2.94
N ALA A 147 -3.09 10.28 -2.87
CA ALA A 147 -2.25 9.09 -3.02
C ALA A 147 -1.67 9.00 -4.45
N ILE A 148 -2.48 9.20 -5.48
CA ILE A 148 -2.03 9.09 -6.87
C ILE A 148 -1.08 10.25 -7.22
N ILE A 149 -1.52 11.49 -7.01
CA ILE A 149 -0.72 12.68 -7.37
C ILE A 149 0.54 12.73 -6.51
N GLY A 150 0.42 12.49 -5.21
CA GLY A 150 1.55 12.50 -4.30
C GLY A 150 2.56 11.38 -4.59
N ALA A 151 2.10 10.20 -5.00
CA ALA A 151 2.99 9.12 -5.44
C ALA A 151 3.79 9.51 -6.70
N LEU A 152 3.14 10.13 -7.68
CA LEU A 152 3.80 10.60 -8.90
C LEU A 152 4.82 11.71 -8.60
N LEU A 153 4.40 12.70 -7.82
CA LEU A 153 5.28 13.81 -7.43
C LEU A 153 6.47 13.33 -6.60
N SER A 154 6.23 12.45 -5.63
CA SER A 154 7.30 11.89 -4.79
C SER A 154 8.29 11.07 -5.61
N TYR A 155 7.82 10.32 -6.62
CA TYR A 155 8.71 9.63 -7.55
C TYR A 155 9.62 10.61 -8.29
N LEU A 156 9.05 11.65 -8.89
CA LEU A 156 9.80 12.65 -9.64
C LEU A 156 10.79 13.41 -8.77
N ILE A 157 10.37 13.81 -7.57
CA ILE A 157 11.23 14.52 -6.62
C ILE A 157 12.42 13.65 -6.22
N VAL A 158 12.19 12.41 -5.78
CA VAL A 158 13.27 11.51 -5.34
C VAL A 158 14.19 11.14 -6.50
N TYR A 159 13.64 10.90 -7.69
CA TYR A 159 14.42 10.57 -8.88
C TYR A 159 15.37 11.72 -9.29
N ASN A 160 14.88 12.96 -9.29
CA ASN A 160 15.68 14.14 -9.63
C ASN A 160 16.69 14.50 -8.53
N LEU A 161 16.25 14.46 -7.26
CA LEU A 161 17.13 14.71 -6.12
C LEU A 161 18.30 13.73 -6.08
N TRP A 162 18.06 12.45 -6.36
CA TRP A 162 19.10 11.44 -6.45
C TRP A 162 20.12 11.72 -7.56
N SER A 163 19.64 12.22 -8.71
CA SER A 163 20.49 12.62 -9.83
C SER A 163 21.41 13.78 -9.46
N LEU A 164 20.89 14.78 -8.75
CA LEU A 164 21.65 15.92 -8.27
C LEU A 164 22.72 15.52 -7.25
N LEU A 165 22.37 14.70 -6.26
CA LEU A 165 23.31 14.23 -5.24
C LEU A 165 24.48 13.45 -5.85
N LYS A 166 24.21 12.61 -6.83
CA LYS A 166 25.26 11.86 -7.53
C LYS A 166 26.17 12.74 -8.43
N SER A 167 25.64 13.84 -8.94
CA SER A 167 26.43 14.82 -9.69
C SER A 167 27.40 15.57 -8.78
N ILE A 168 26.95 15.93 -7.57
CA ILE A 168 27.79 16.63 -6.57
C ILE A 168 28.91 15.73 -6.05
N ASP A 169 28.65 14.44 -5.85
CA ASP A 169 29.65 13.48 -5.38
C ASP A 169 30.78 13.26 -6.41
N LYS A 170 30.45 13.32 -7.71
CA LYS A 170 31.44 13.24 -8.80
C LYS A 170 32.30 14.48 -8.95
N SER A 171 31.92 15.62 -8.39
CA SER A 171 32.63 16.89 -8.49
C SER A 171 33.68 17.11 -7.37
N LYS A 172 33.78 16.21 -6.40
CA LYS A 172 34.83 16.26 -5.39
C LYS A 172 36.14 15.77 -6.00
N PRO A 173 37.21 16.59 -6.08
CA PRO A 173 38.52 16.13 -6.50
C PRO A 173 39.06 15.10 -5.49
N GLN A 174 39.64 14.02 -6.00
CA GLN A 174 40.38 13.03 -5.18
C GLN A 174 41.66 13.64 -4.64
#